data_6e74176ce56bb44063440abb7679e1b1
#
_entry.id   6e74176ce56bb44063440abb7679e1b1
#
_cell.length_a   1.000
_cell.length_b   1.000
_cell.length_c   1.000
_cell.angle_alpha   90.00
_cell.angle_beta   90.00
_cell.angle_gamma   90.00
#
_symmetry.space_group_name_H-M   'P 1'
#
loop_
_entity.id
_entity.type
_entity.pdbx_description
1 polymer ?
#
loop_
_entity_poly.entity_id
_entity_poly.type
_entity_poly.pdbx_seq_one_letter_code
_entity_poly.pdbx_strand_id
1 'polypeptide(L)'
;MFYRRTVALYFTVCLLLAALMLRTVTVGGSLAVDALESLHTRTLAVGTTRGKIYDRSFSLLTDDTSRLLAAVVPCEGARPALTDLLGAAQADRLIQSGAPQVVAVPRAANDDFMRTFPVPNRTNGSLAAHLIGTVNAAGHGTSGIELGCDAALFAAGGRLSVRFSVNAAGKALAGYDNVILDQNYNAPGGVVLTVDKTVQALTEAALDSSAIRTGCALVTDAATGEVLAMASRPAFDADDLAAALNDTDAPLLNRTLLPYAAGSVFKPLIAAFALEHGVSPKTTFTCTGTRTVGGIDFHCYGRTAHGKQTMADALANSCNCYFIDLFKRLDPADFLAFCAALGLGETTDLGGGIVGGAGVLPSAVDLSVPAARANLAFGQGKLLLTPVQAACCYQVLATGTRTDPAVLRGSTDDGRTLQSGAPAAPQRLLSDNTVRTMQRLLYAAANADRSNAKSAALALAGKTGTAESGVVKGGRAVNRTWFAGFFPADAPQYVVVVMNEDGVSGNRDCAPVVKAIAEGIANSG
;
A
#
# COMPACT_ATOMS: atom_id res chain seq x y z
N MET A 1 -22.73 7.73 -87.75
CA MET A 1 -22.96 8.06 -86.35
C MET A 1 -23.22 6.81 -85.45
N PHE A 2 -23.91 5.78 -85.98
CA PHE A 2 -24.24 4.54 -85.24
C PHE A 2 -22.96 3.73 -84.86
N TYR A 3 -22.06 3.51 -85.74
CA TYR A 3 -20.83 2.69 -85.50
C TYR A 3 -19.98 3.23 -84.31
N ARG A 4 -19.78 4.55 -84.20
CA ARG A 4 -19.05 5.18 -83.08
C ARG A 4 -19.71 4.98 -81.73
N ARG A 5 -21.04 5.00 -81.67
CA ARG A 5 -21.81 4.75 -80.45
C ARG A 5 -21.72 3.30 -79.99
N THR A 6 -21.79 2.36 -80.95
CA THR A 6 -21.67 0.92 -80.66
C THR A 6 -20.29 0.57 -80.13
N VAL A 7 -19.22 1.13 -80.77
CA VAL A 7 -17.82 0.92 -80.29
C VAL A 7 -17.63 1.55 -78.90
N ALA A 8 -18.14 2.74 -78.62
CA ALA A 8 -18.06 3.37 -77.29
C ALA A 8 -18.81 2.55 -76.23
N LEU A 9 -20.01 2.03 -76.54
CA LEU A 9 -20.77 1.16 -75.64
C LEU A 9 -19.97 -0.13 -75.32
N TYR A 10 -19.37 -0.76 -76.33
CA TYR A 10 -18.57 -1.97 -76.18
C TYR A 10 -17.38 -1.71 -75.21
N PHE A 11 -16.65 -0.62 -75.44
CA PHE A 11 -15.54 -0.25 -74.54
C PHE A 11 -15.96 0.04 -73.11
N THR A 12 -17.13 0.69 -72.94
CA THR A 12 -17.66 0.97 -71.58
C THR A 12 -18.05 -0.33 -70.88
N VAL A 13 -18.69 -1.29 -71.56
CA VAL A 13 -19.04 -2.59 -71.00
C VAL A 13 -17.78 -3.41 -70.65
N CYS A 14 -16.74 -3.41 -71.52
CA CYS A 14 -15.47 -4.07 -71.24
C CYS A 14 -14.75 -3.46 -70.03
N LEU A 15 -14.77 -2.15 -69.89
CA LEU A 15 -14.17 -1.44 -68.75
C LEU A 15 -14.92 -1.73 -67.44
N LEU A 16 -16.25 -1.78 -67.47
CA LEU A 16 -17.07 -2.17 -66.33
C LEU A 16 -16.82 -3.63 -65.92
N LEU A 17 -16.73 -4.54 -66.86
CA LEU A 17 -16.42 -5.94 -66.60
C LEU A 17 -14.98 -6.11 -66.06
N ALA A 18 -14.00 -5.39 -66.58
CA ALA A 18 -12.63 -5.38 -66.06
C ALA A 18 -12.57 -4.81 -64.61
N ALA A 19 -13.30 -3.71 -64.33
CA ALA A 19 -13.41 -3.16 -63.01
C ALA A 19 -14.12 -4.11 -62.03
N LEU A 20 -15.17 -4.81 -62.48
CA LEU A 20 -15.87 -5.83 -61.69
C LEU A 20 -14.96 -7.02 -61.37
N MET A 21 -14.20 -7.51 -62.37
CA MET A 21 -13.21 -8.58 -62.14
C MET A 21 -12.09 -8.16 -61.20
N LEU A 22 -11.56 -6.95 -61.32
CA LEU A 22 -10.55 -6.44 -60.41
C LEU A 22 -11.10 -6.33 -58.99
N ARG A 23 -12.34 -5.86 -58.85
CA ARG A 23 -13.01 -5.76 -57.53
C ARG A 23 -13.32 -7.13 -56.92
N THR A 24 -13.74 -8.12 -57.72
CA THR A 24 -13.94 -9.49 -57.22
C THR A 24 -12.63 -10.16 -56.80
N VAL A 25 -11.52 -9.94 -57.54
CA VAL A 25 -10.20 -10.45 -57.15
C VAL A 25 -9.66 -9.77 -55.90
N THR A 26 -9.80 -8.44 -55.76
CA THR A 26 -9.32 -7.71 -54.59
C THR A 26 -10.16 -7.99 -53.32
N VAL A 27 -11.48 -8.04 -53.46
CA VAL A 27 -12.39 -8.35 -52.34
C VAL A 27 -12.39 -9.84 -52.00
N GLY A 28 -12.36 -10.73 -53.01
CA GLY A 28 -12.30 -12.18 -52.81
C GLY A 28 -10.95 -12.67 -52.28
N GLY A 29 -9.85 -12.01 -52.65
CA GLY A 29 -8.50 -12.39 -52.20
C GLY A 29 -8.25 -12.12 -50.72
N SER A 30 -8.64 -10.95 -50.22
CA SER A 30 -8.40 -10.59 -48.83
C SER A 30 -9.40 -11.24 -47.86
N LEU A 31 -10.71 -11.19 -48.20
CA LEU A 31 -11.76 -11.77 -47.34
C LEU A 31 -11.76 -13.30 -47.31
N ALA A 32 -11.36 -13.96 -48.42
CA ALA A 32 -11.34 -15.41 -48.48
C ALA A 32 -10.16 -16.02 -47.71
N VAL A 33 -8.99 -15.38 -47.71
CA VAL A 33 -7.82 -15.88 -46.99
C VAL A 33 -8.04 -15.77 -45.49
N ASP A 34 -8.48 -14.59 -44.97
CA ASP A 34 -8.76 -14.40 -43.57
C ASP A 34 -9.93 -15.26 -43.05
N ALA A 35 -10.96 -15.45 -43.89
CA ALA A 35 -12.10 -16.31 -43.53
C ALA A 35 -11.71 -17.80 -43.56
N LEU A 36 -10.89 -18.24 -44.52
CA LEU A 36 -10.36 -19.62 -44.58
C LEU A 36 -9.39 -19.91 -43.44
N GLU A 37 -8.50 -18.97 -43.09
CA GLU A 37 -7.64 -19.12 -41.90
C GLU A 37 -8.47 -19.22 -40.62
N SER A 38 -9.51 -18.43 -40.47
CA SER A 38 -10.38 -18.47 -39.27
C SER A 38 -11.17 -19.78 -39.16
N LEU A 39 -11.50 -20.44 -40.27
CA LEU A 39 -12.22 -21.73 -40.29
C LEU A 39 -11.30 -22.93 -39.94
N HIS A 40 -9.99 -22.78 -40.12
CA HIS A 40 -9.02 -23.86 -39.89
C HIS A 40 -8.08 -23.61 -38.71
N THR A 41 -8.29 -22.55 -37.97
CA THR A 41 -7.49 -22.23 -36.77
C THR A 41 -8.35 -21.94 -35.55
N ARG A 42 -7.80 -22.25 -34.37
CA ARG A 42 -8.39 -21.91 -33.08
C ARG A 42 -7.35 -21.24 -32.19
N THR A 43 -7.60 -19.99 -31.81
CA THR A 43 -6.73 -19.25 -30.91
C THR A 43 -7.23 -19.39 -29.47
N LEU A 44 -6.36 -19.85 -28.58
CA LEU A 44 -6.63 -19.94 -27.14
C LEU A 44 -5.73 -18.98 -26.40
N ALA A 45 -6.30 -18.22 -25.46
CA ALA A 45 -5.54 -17.40 -24.53
C ALA A 45 -4.82 -18.31 -23.52
N VAL A 46 -3.53 -18.11 -23.35
CA VAL A 46 -2.73 -18.73 -22.30
C VAL A 46 -2.78 -17.86 -21.03
N GLY A 47 -2.61 -16.54 -21.20
CA GLY A 47 -2.67 -15.60 -20.10
C GLY A 47 -2.70 -14.16 -20.57
N THR A 48 -3.10 -13.29 -19.65
CA THR A 48 -2.98 -11.84 -19.76
C THR A 48 -2.14 -11.34 -18.59
N THR A 49 -1.35 -10.31 -18.82
CA THR A 49 -0.57 -9.65 -17.77
C THR A 49 -0.97 -8.18 -17.66
N ARG A 50 -0.63 -7.57 -16.54
CA ARG A 50 -0.70 -6.12 -16.30
C ARG A 50 0.73 -5.59 -16.16
N GLY A 51 0.89 -4.28 -16.22
CA GLY A 51 2.12 -3.61 -15.85
C GLY A 51 2.57 -4.03 -14.44
N LYS A 52 3.85 -4.11 -14.25
CA LYS A 52 4.47 -4.56 -13.00
C LYS A 52 4.32 -3.50 -11.90
N ILE A 53 4.28 -3.94 -10.65
CA ILE A 53 4.42 -3.05 -9.49
C ILE A 53 5.75 -3.38 -8.84
N TYR A 54 6.63 -2.39 -8.81
CA TYR A 54 7.99 -2.50 -8.29
C TYR A 54 8.11 -1.79 -6.94
N ASP A 55 9.01 -2.28 -6.11
CA ASP A 55 9.50 -1.54 -4.96
C ASP A 55 10.47 -0.43 -5.37
N ARG A 56 10.98 0.35 -4.42
CA ARG A 56 11.92 1.46 -4.66
C ARG A 56 13.23 1.05 -5.33
N SER A 57 13.59 -0.23 -5.27
CA SER A 57 14.81 -0.84 -5.82
C SER A 57 14.55 -1.66 -7.08
N PHE A 58 13.39 -1.53 -7.67
CA PHE A 58 12.92 -2.32 -8.84
C PHE A 58 12.77 -3.82 -8.58
N SER A 59 12.62 -4.23 -7.32
CA SER A 59 12.19 -5.58 -6.99
C SER A 59 10.68 -5.72 -7.17
N LEU A 60 10.22 -6.84 -7.71
CA LEU A 60 8.80 -7.07 -7.94
C LEU A 60 8.03 -7.20 -6.61
N LEU A 61 6.95 -6.43 -6.48
CA LEU A 61 5.94 -6.57 -5.44
C LEU A 61 4.75 -7.41 -5.90
N THR A 62 4.57 -7.55 -7.23
CA THR A 62 3.59 -8.45 -7.86
C THR A 62 4.31 -9.31 -8.89
N ASP A 63 3.69 -10.41 -9.32
CA ASP A 63 4.20 -11.26 -10.43
C ASP A 63 5.59 -11.88 -10.18
N ASP A 64 6.05 -12.02 -8.95
CA ASP A 64 7.35 -12.63 -8.61
C ASP A 64 7.30 -14.16 -8.56
N THR A 65 6.11 -14.76 -8.58
CA THR A 65 5.88 -16.19 -8.73
C THR A 65 5.08 -16.47 -10.00
N SER A 66 5.12 -17.71 -10.48
CA SER A 66 4.35 -18.12 -11.66
C SER A 66 3.84 -19.55 -11.52
N ARG A 67 2.68 -19.79 -12.16
CA ARG A 67 2.18 -21.15 -12.43
C ARG A 67 2.48 -21.54 -13.87
N LEU A 68 2.54 -22.84 -14.15
CA LEU A 68 2.77 -23.34 -15.48
C LEU A 68 1.44 -23.73 -16.14
N LEU A 69 1.20 -23.20 -17.34
CA LEU A 69 0.10 -23.62 -18.22
C LEU A 69 0.67 -24.23 -19.48
N ALA A 70 0.11 -25.36 -19.90
CA ALA A 70 0.45 -26.01 -21.14
C ALA A 70 -0.65 -25.82 -22.19
N ALA A 71 -0.28 -25.34 -23.38
CA ALA A 71 -1.10 -25.36 -24.56
C ALA A 71 -0.93 -26.72 -25.24
N VAL A 72 -2.00 -27.48 -25.36
CA VAL A 72 -1.98 -28.91 -25.71
C VAL A 72 -2.71 -29.17 -27.02
N VAL A 73 -2.08 -29.98 -27.89
CA VAL A 73 -2.70 -30.65 -29.06
C VAL A 73 -3.11 -32.06 -28.61
N PRO A 74 -4.37 -32.30 -28.23
CA PRO A 74 -4.79 -33.58 -27.67
C PRO A 74 -4.96 -34.62 -28.75
N CYS A 75 -3.99 -35.51 -28.85
CA CYS A 75 -3.98 -36.64 -29.77
C CYS A 75 -3.36 -37.90 -29.11
N GLU A 76 -3.45 -39.06 -29.71
CA GLU A 76 -2.86 -40.28 -29.13
C GLU A 76 -1.35 -40.18 -28.92
N GLY A 77 -0.62 -39.43 -29.78
CA GLY A 77 0.80 -39.17 -29.59
C GLY A 77 1.15 -38.40 -28.34
N ALA A 78 0.24 -37.53 -27.86
CA ALA A 78 0.42 -36.76 -26.62
C ALA A 78 0.13 -37.59 -25.34
N ARG A 79 -0.49 -38.76 -25.44
CA ARG A 79 -0.95 -39.59 -24.31
C ARG A 79 0.13 -39.87 -23.27
N PRO A 80 1.34 -40.31 -23.62
CA PRO A 80 2.37 -40.61 -22.64
C PRO A 80 2.72 -39.38 -21.78
N ALA A 81 2.96 -38.24 -22.42
CA ALA A 81 3.34 -36.98 -21.77
C ALA A 81 2.19 -36.43 -20.89
N LEU A 82 0.95 -36.47 -21.39
CA LEU A 82 -0.23 -36.04 -20.64
C LEU A 82 -0.50 -36.93 -19.44
N THR A 83 -0.34 -38.24 -19.57
CA THR A 83 -0.52 -39.21 -18.46
C THR A 83 0.52 -38.98 -17.37
N ASP A 84 1.77 -38.73 -17.73
CA ASP A 84 2.86 -38.45 -16.80
C ASP A 84 2.67 -37.10 -16.05
N LEU A 85 2.11 -36.10 -16.73
CA LEU A 85 1.90 -34.77 -16.15
C LEU A 85 0.60 -34.64 -15.34
N LEU A 86 -0.49 -35.21 -15.81
CA LEU A 86 -1.85 -34.95 -15.33
C LEU A 86 -2.56 -36.19 -14.78
N GLY A 87 -1.96 -37.36 -14.98
CA GLY A 87 -2.59 -38.65 -14.68
C GLY A 87 -3.52 -39.15 -15.80
N ALA A 88 -3.74 -40.48 -15.85
CA ALA A 88 -4.45 -41.16 -16.91
C ALA A 88 -5.88 -40.62 -17.16
N ALA A 89 -6.64 -40.40 -16.08
CA ALA A 89 -8.03 -39.96 -16.20
C ALA A 89 -8.18 -38.55 -16.84
N GLN A 90 -7.26 -37.65 -16.60
CA GLN A 90 -7.29 -36.31 -17.19
C GLN A 90 -6.74 -36.35 -18.62
N ALA A 91 -5.69 -37.11 -18.88
CA ALA A 91 -5.18 -37.36 -20.21
C ALA A 91 -6.25 -37.94 -21.15
N ASP A 92 -6.99 -38.96 -20.70
CA ASP A 92 -8.09 -39.55 -21.46
C ASP A 92 -9.19 -38.55 -21.82
N ARG A 93 -9.60 -37.70 -20.86
CA ARG A 93 -10.61 -36.65 -21.13
C ARG A 93 -10.13 -35.66 -22.21
N LEU A 94 -8.87 -35.22 -22.14
CA LEU A 94 -8.30 -34.30 -23.12
C LEU A 94 -8.27 -34.94 -24.51
N ILE A 95 -7.77 -36.18 -24.62
CA ILE A 95 -7.67 -36.89 -25.91
C ILE A 95 -9.05 -37.17 -26.50
N GLN A 96 -10.02 -37.58 -25.70
CA GLN A 96 -11.39 -37.81 -26.15
C GLN A 96 -12.04 -36.53 -26.71
N SER A 97 -11.77 -35.36 -26.12
CA SER A 97 -12.25 -34.09 -26.65
C SER A 97 -11.64 -33.78 -28.03
N GLY A 98 -10.35 -34.09 -28.22
CA GLY A 98 -9.57 -33.78 -29.41
C GLY A 98 -9.42 -32.28 -29.71
N ALA A 99 -10.07 -31.41 -28.93
CA ALA A 99 -10.00 -29.97 -29.12
C ALA A 99 -8.78 -29.38 -28.40
N PRO A 100 -8.04 -28.42 -29.01
CA PRO A 100 -6.95 -27.74 -28.34
C PRO A 100 -7.40 -27.17 -26.99
N GLN A 101 -6.56 -27.28 -25.96
CA GLN A 101 -6.84 -26.78 -24.62
C GLN A 101 -5.59 -26.18 -23.98
N VAL A 102 -5.81 -25.29 -23.02
CA VAL A 102 -4.79 -24.78 -22.10
C VAL A 102 -5.08 -25.32 -20.72
N VAL A 103 -4.12 -26.04 -20.11
CA VAL A 103 -4.29 -26.74 -18.85
C VAL A 103 -3.13 -26.43 -17.90
N ALA A 104 -3.41 -26.38 -16.59
CA ALA A 104 -2.36 -26.25 -15.59
C ALA A 104 -1.55 -27.54 -15.50
N VAL A 105 -0.22 -27.38 -15.40
CA VAL A 105 0.71 -28.51 -15.29
C VAL A 105 1.69 -28.30 -14.13
N PRO A 106 2.11 -29.37 -13.45
CA PRO A 106 2.98 -29.25 -12.27
C PRO A 106 4.45 -28.95 -12.62
N ARG A 107 4.87 -29.25 -13.84
CA ARG A 107 6.23 -29.02 -14.34
C ARG A 107 6.24 -28.72 -15.83
N ALA A 108 7.32 -28.08 -16.29
CA ALA A 108 7.49 -27.77 -17.70
C ALA A 108 7.66 -29.06 -18.54
N ALA A 109 6.99 -29.08 -19.70
CA ALA A 109 7.15 -30.09 -20.74
C ALA A 109 6.90 -29.43 -22.09
N ASN A 110 7.84 -29.63 -23.01
CA ASN A 110 7.74 -29.12 -24.37
C ASN A 110 8.08 -30.26 -25.33
N ASP A 111 7.14 -30.59 -26.21
CA ASP A 111 7.27 -31.58 -27.26
C ASP A 111 6.46 -31.14 -28.47
N ASP A 112 6.28 -32.02 -29.45
CA ASP A 112 5.52 -31.73 -30.66
C ASP A 112 4.02 -31.50 -30.40
N PHE A 113 3.51 -31.91 -29.26
CA PHE A 113 2.07 -31.85 -28.91
C PHE A 113 1.74 -30.87 -27.82
N MET A 114 2.76 -30.35 -27.13
CA MET A 114 2.54 -29.54 -25.93
C MET A 114 3.62 -28.46 -25.79
N ARG A 115 3.20 -27.25 -25.42
CA ARG A 115 4.07 -26.14 -25.07
C ARG A 115 3.70 -25.51 -23.76
N THR A 116 4.65 -25.40 -22.85
CA THR A 116 4.45 -24.89 -21.50
C THR A 116 4.88 -23.42 -21.41
N PHE A 117 4.08 -22.63 -20.72
CA PHE A 117 4.32 -21.20 -20.50
C PHE A 117 4.22 -20.88 -19.01
N PRO A 118 5.16 -20.10 -18.46
CA PRO A 118 4.99 -19.51 -17.14
C PRO A 118 3.95 -18.38 -17.22
N VAL A 119 2.95 -18.46 -16.36
CA VAL A 119 1.91 -17.42 -16.21
C VAL A 119 2.09 -16.78 -14.84
N PRO A 120 2.45 -15.50 -14.76
CA PRO A 120 2.68 -14.83 -13.51
C PRO A 120 1.45 -14.88 -12.59
N ASN A 121 1.68 -15.04 -11.31
CA ASN A 121 0.68 -14.82 -10.27
C ASN A 121 0.69 -13.35 -9.92
N ARG A 122 -0.42 -12.66 -10.16
CA ARG A 122 -0.53 -11.22 -9.88
C ARG A 122 -0.37 -10.91 -8.41
N THR A 123 -0.87 -11.74 -7.56
CA THR A 123 -0.77 -11.62 -6.11
C THR A 123 0.44 -12.39 -5.61
N ASN A 124 1.27 -11.75 -4.78
CA ASN A 124 2.43 -12.37 -4.14
C ASN A 124 2.11 -12.72 -2.68
N GLY A 125 1.03 -13.47 -2.47
CA GLY A 125 0.49 -13.67 -1.14
C GLY A 125 -0.10 -12.37 -0.59
N SER A 126 0.13 -12.08 0.69
CA SER A 126 -0.46 -10.91 1.37
C SER A 126 0.48 -9.72 1.53
N LEU A 127 1.70 -9.75 0.98
CA LEU A 127 2.67 -8.66 1.18
C LEU A 127 2.12 -7.34 0.64
N ALA A 128 2.04 -6.33 1.50
CA ALA A 128 1.50 -5.01 1.19
C ALA A 128 0.08 -5.02 0.59
N ALA A 129 -0.74 -6.05 0.88
CA ALA A 129 -2.04 -6.27 0.24
C ALA A 129 -2.95 -5.02 0.26
N HIS A 130 -3.01 -4.30 1.38
CA HIS A 130 -3.83 -3.08 1.51
C HIS A 130 -3.33 -1.91 0.66
N LEU A 131 -2.03 -1.86 0.37
CA LEU A 131 -1.43 -0.83 -0.47
C LEU A 131 -1.53 -1.22 -1.94
N ILE A 132 -1.12 -2.44 -2.29
CA ILE A 132 -1.19 -2.95 -3.68
C ILE A 132 -2.64 -2.99 -4.14
N GLY A 133 -3.54 -3.55 -3.34
CA GLY A 133 -4.94 -3.68 -3.67
C GLY A 133 -5.26 -4.91 -4.51
N THR A 134 -6.38 -4.85 -5.22
CA THR A 134 -7.01 -6.01 -5.89
C THR A 134 -7.42 -5.68 -7.31
N VAL A 135 -7.57 -6.72 -8.13
CA VAL A 135 -8.07 -6.64 -9.50
C VAL A 135 -9.32 -7.50 -9.68
N ASN A 136 -10.20 -7.12 -10.62
CA ASN A 136 -11.36 -7.93 -10.99
C ASN A 136 -11.00 -8.97 -12.07
N ALA A 137 -11.97 -9.81 -12.42
CA ALA A 137 -11.80 -10.85 -13.45
C ALA A 137 -11.50 -10.30 -14.86
N ALA A 138 -11.83 -9.02 -15.14
CA ALA A 138 -11.50 -8.37 -16.40
C ALA A 138 -10.07 -7.77 -16.41
N GLY A 139 -9.34 -7.89 -15.28
CA GLY A 139 -7.99 -7.38 -15.14
C GLY A 139 -7.92 -5.89 -14.81
N HIS A 140 -8.99 -5.25 -14.34
CA HIS A 140 -8.99 -3.86 -13.87
C HIS A 140 -8.83 -3.79 -12.35
N GLY A 141 -8.11 -2.77 -11.89
CA GLY A 141 -7.91 -2.50 -10.47
C GLY A 141 -9.21 -2.14 -9.76
N THR A 142 -9.41 -2.64 -8.53
CA THR A 142 -10.60 -2.40 -7.72
C THR A 142 -10.29 -1.73 -6.38
N SER A 143 -9.05 -1.74 -5.95
CA SER A 143 -8.58 -1.04 -4.75
C SER A 143 -7.07 -0.76 -4.84
N GLY A 144 -6.55 0.05 -3.92
CA GLY A 144 -5.12 0.31 -3.76
C GLY A 144 -4.45 0.91 -5.00
N ILE A 145 -3.17 0.66 -5.15
CA ILE A 145 -2.35 1.07 -6.32
C ILE A 145 -2.90 0.46 -7.62
N GLU A 146 -3.44 -0.75 -7.57
CA GLU A 146 -4.09 -1.39 -8.72
C GLU A 146 -5.20 -0.51 -9.29
N LEU A 147 -6.03 0.10 -8.43
CA LEU A 147 -7.09 1.01 -8.85
C LEU A 147 -6.52 2.39 -9.22
N GLY A 148 -5.70 2.98 -8.37
CA GLY A 148 -5.21 4.34 -8.57
C GLY A 148 -4.31 4.50 -9.78
N CYS A 149 -3.60 3.43 -10.19
CA CYS A 149 -2.76 3.38 -11.37
C CYS A 149 -3.34 2.49 -12.50
N ASP A 150 -4.66 2.19 -12.48
CA ASP A 150 -5.28 1.20 -13.38
C ASP A 150 -4.97 1.46 -14.85
N ALA A 151 -5.12 2.69 -15.32
CA ALA A 151 -4.88 3.05 -16.72
C ALA A 151 -3.43 2.74 -17.17
N ALA A 152 -2.44 3.10 -16.34
CA ALA A 152 -1.03 2.86 -16.64
C ALA A 152 -0.69 1.36 -16.58
N LEU A 153 -1.17 0.67 -15.54
CA LEU A 153 -0.94 -0.77 -15.36
C LEU A 153 -1.64 -1.60 -16.43
N PHE A 154 -2.84 -1.21 -16.86
CA PHE A 154 -3.56 -1.89 -17.92
C PHE A 154 -2.87 -1.69 -19.28
N ALA A 155 -2.43 -0.46 -19.59
CA ALA A 155 -1.73 -0.14 -20.84
C ALA A 155 -0.35 -0.83 -20.96
N ALA A 156 0.35 -1.03 -19.84
CA ALA A 156 1.63 -1.74 -19.79
C ALA A 156 1.48 -3.28 -19.74
N GLY A 157 0.24 -3.79 -19.76
CA GLY A 157 -0.04 -5.22 -19.80
C GLY A 157 0.10 -5.83 -21.19
N GLY A 158 0.05 -7.16 -21.22
CA GLY A 158 0.15 -7.91 -22.48
C GLY A 158 -0.70 -9.18 -22.49
N ARG A 159 -0.68 -9.85 -23.63
CA ARG A 159 -1.44 -11.09 -23.84
C ARG A 159 -0.59 -12.14 -24.54
N LEU A 160 -0.66 -13.36 -24.03
CA LEU A 160 -0.10 -14.54 -24.65
C LEU A 160 -1.22 -15.46 -25.13
N SER A 161 -1.18 -15.84 -26.39
CA SER A 161 -2.14 -16.77 -26.98
C SER A 161 -1.41 -17.78 -27.85
N VAL A 162 -2.03 -18.95 -28.06
CA VAL A 162 -1.55 -19.95 -29.00
C VAL A 162 -2.64 -20.22 -30.02
N ARG A 163 -2.28 -20.14 -31.29
CA ARG A 163 -3.12 -20.49 -32.45
C ARG A 163 -2.81 -21.90 -32.88
N PHE A 164 -3.82 -22.72 -32.90
CA PHE A 164 -3.78 -24.14 -33.32
C PHE A 164 -4.43 -24.31 -34.69
N SER A 165 -3.90 -25.20 -35.50
CA SER A 165 -4.59 -25.71 -36.69
C SER A 165 -5.63 -26.75 -36.28
N VAL A 166 -6.86 -26.60 -36.78
CA VAL A 166 -8.00 -27.49 -36.45
C VAL A 166 -8.72 -27.94 -37.72
N ASN A 167 -9.37 -29.09 -37.65
CA ASN A 167 -10.28 -29.55 -38.72
C ASN A 167 -11.67 -28.90 -38.56
N ALA A 168 -12.57 -29.17 -39.52
CA ALA A 168 -13.94 -28.65 -39.52
C ALA A 168 -14.77 -29.03 -38.27
N ALA A 169 -14.38 -30.04 -37.50
CA ALA A 169 -14.99 -30.45 -36.25
C ALA A 169 -14.32 -29.77 -35.02
N GLY A 170 -13.35 -28.86 -35.24
CA GLY A 170 -12.63 -28.16 -34.18
C GLY A 170 -11.58 -29.02 -33.46
N LYS A 171 -11.26 -30.19 -33.99
CA LYS A 171 -10.21 -31.05 -33.44
C LYS A 171 -8.85 -30.62 -33.93
N ALA A 172 -7.85 -30.63 -33.03
CA ALA A 172 -6.49 -30.26 -33.32
C ALA A 172 -5.88 -31.19 -34.41
N LEU A 173 -5.12 -30.61 -35.33
CA LEU A 173 -4.36 -31.32 -36.35
C LEU A 173 -2.94 -31.54 -35.86
N ALA A 174 -2.56 -32.79 -35.62
CA ALA A 174 -1.18 -33.14 -35.28
C ALA A 174 -0.25 -32.94 -36.48
N GLY A 175 0.98 -32.52 -36.24
CA GLY A 175 1.99 -32.30 -37.30
C GLY A 175 1.95 -30.91 -37.92
N TYR A 176 1.11 -30.02 -37.46
CA TYR A 176 1.12 -28.60 -37.81
C TYR A 176 1.73 -27.77 -36.66
N ASP A 177 2.55 -26.79 -37.02
CA ASP A 177 3.16 -25.89 -36.05
C ASP A 177 2.10 -25.01 -35.38
N ASN A 178 2.16 -24.95 -34.04
CA ASN A 178 1.36 -24.03 -33.26
C ASN A 178 2.01 -22.65 -33.27
N VAL A 179 1.24 -21.61 -33.59
CA VAL A 179 1.75 -20.24 -33.64
C VAL A 179 1.55 -19.57 -32.28
N ILE A 180 2.66 -19.15 -31.68
CA ILE A 180 2.66 -18.37 -30.45
C ILE A 180 2.43 -16.89 -30.83
N LEU A 181 1.40 -16.28 -30.26
CA LEU A 181 1.07 -14.87 -30.42
C LEU A 181 1.38 -14.16 -29.10
N ASP A 182 2.56 -13.57 -29.03
CA ASP A 182 3.00 -12.75 -27.90
C ASP A 182 2.74 -11.27 -28.22
N GLN A 183 1.90 -10.65 -27.43
CA GLN A 183 1.56 -9.23 -27.48
C GLN A 183 2.04 -8.57 -26.19
N ASN A 184 3.34 -8.33 -26.08
CA ASN A 184 3.98 -7.71 -24.92
C ASN A 184 3.72 -8.43 -23.58
N TYR A 185 3.52 -9.74 -23.59
CA TYR A 185 3.13 -10.51 -22.42
C TYR A 185 4.11 -10.39 -21.24
N ASN A 186 5.40 -10.29 -21.53
CA ASN A 186 6.45 -10.15 -20.52
C ASN A 186 7.06 -8.74 -20.49
N ALA A 187 6.32 -7.72 -20.96
CA ALA A 187 6.80 -6.35 -20.92
C ALA A 187 7.15 -5.94 -19.47
N PRO A 188 8.29 -5.28 -19.26
CA PRO A 188 8.74 -4.88 -17.93
C PRO A 188 8.14 -3.56 -17.45
N GLY A 189 7.32 -2.90 -18.25
CA GLY A 189 6.71 -1.63 -17.91
C GLY A 189 5.78 -1.71 -16.69
N GLY A 190 5.69 -0.61 -15.95
CA GLY A 190 4.86 -0.56 -14.76
C GLY A 190 5.06 0.67 -13.90
N VAL A 191 4.71 0.56 -12.61
CA VAL A 191 4.86 1.62 -11.62
C VAL A 191 5.88 1.24 -10.55
N VAL A 192 6.56 2.26 -10.01
CA VAL A 192 7.58 2.11 -8.97
C VAL A 192 7.07 2.80 -7.71
N LEU A 193 6.95 2.05 -6.64
CA LEU A 193 6.52 2.54 -5.33
C LEU A 193 7.73 3.02 -4.51
N THR A 194 7.44 3.77 -3.45
CA THR A 194 8.44 4.15 -2.44
C THR A 194 8.75 3.02 -1.47
N VAL A 195 7.90 2.01 -1.42
CA VAL A 195 8.02 0.83 -0.54
C VAL A 195 9.36 0.13 -0.76
N ASP A 196 9.99 -0.24 0.34
CA ASP A 196 11.12 -1.17 0.38
C ASP A 196 10.60 -2.56 0.74
N LYS A 197 10.78 -3.54 -0.15
CA LYS A 197 10.24 -4.91 0.03
C LYS A 197 10.73 -5.56 1.31
N THR A 198 11.97 -5.32 1.70
CA THR A 198 12.56 -5.86 2.93
C THR A 198 11.94 -5.20 4.17
N VAL A 199 11.86 -3.86 4.18
CA VAL A 199 11.24 -3.12 5.29
C VAL A 199 9.76 -3.47 5.44
N GLN A 200 9.03 -3.65 4.33
CA GLN A 200 7.64 -4.09 4.34
C GLN A 200 7.50 -5.48 4.97
N ALA A 201 8.32 -6.44 4.54
CA ALA A 201 8.27 -7.81 5.07
C ALA A 201 8.60 -7.86 6.58
N LEU A 202 9.62 -7.12 7.03
CA LEU A 202 9.97 -6.99 8.43
C LEU A 202 8.84 -6.35 9.26
N THR A 203 8.20 -5.33 8.71
CA THR A 203 7.07 -4.64 9.37
C THR A 203 5.87 -5.56 9.54
N GLU A 204 5.52 -6.33 8.52
CA GLU A 204 4.44 -7.30 8.59
C GLU A 204 4.75 -8.44 9.55
N ALA A 205 5.95 -9.01 9.49
CA ALA A 205 6.39 -10.07 10.40
C ALA A 205 6.35 -9.62 11.87
N ALA A 206 6.72 -8.37 12.16
CA ALA A 206 6.65 -7.82 13.50
C ALA A 206 5.20 -7.69 14.00
N LEU A 207 4.26 -7.29 13.13
CA LEU A 207 2.83 -7.26 13.46
C LEU A 207 2.28 -8.67 13.68
N ASP A 208 2.62 -9.62 12.81
CA ASP A 208 2.12 -11.01 12.89
C ASP A 208 2.63 -11.74 14.13
N SER A 209 3.84 -11.41 14.58
CA SER A 209 4.43 -11.94 15.81
C SER A 209 3.87 -11.29 17.09
N SER A 210 3.06 -10.25 16.95
CA SER A 210 2.49 -9.49 18.06
C SER A 210 1.09 -9.97 18.47
N ALA A 211 0.57 -9.40 19.56
CA ALA A 211 -0.82 -9.59 19.98
C ALA A 211 -1.81 -8.64 19.28
N ILE A 212 -1.36 -7.83 18.30
CA ILE A 212 -2.20 -6.86 17.59
C ILE A 212 -3.01 -7.58 16.52
N ARG A 213 -4.29 -7.77 16.76
CA ARG A 213 -5.22 -8.40 15.82
C ARG A 213 -5.82 -7.39 14.83
N THR A 214 -6.17 -6.21 15.33
CA THR A 214 -6.72 -5.10 14.54
C THR A 214 -5.84 -3.87 14.79
N GLY A 215 -5.09 -3.45 13.78
CA GLY A 215 -4.15 -2.36 13.94
C GLY A 215 -3.28 -2.18 12.71
N CYS A 216 -2.23 -1.38 12.83
CA CYS A 216 -1.34 -1.11 11.71
C CYS A 216 0.07 -0.71 12.15
N ALA A 217 1.00 -0.82 11.21
CA ALA A 217 2.34 -0.26 11.30
C ALA A 217 2.71 0.47 10.01
N LEU A 218 3.41 1.58 10.17
CA LEU A 218 3.88 2.44 9.09
C LEU A 218 5.34 2.79 9.34
N VAL A 219 6.17 2.69 8.31
CA VAL A 219 7.56 3.15 8.33
C VAL A 219 7.76 4.13 7.18
N THR A 220 8.30 5.32 7.48
CA THR A 220 8.62 6.32 6.45
C THR A 220 10.08 6.74 6.54
N ASP A 221 10.63 7.18 5.42
CA ASP A 221 11.94 7.83 5.37
C ASP A 221 11.82 9.22 6.04
N ALA A 222 12.69 9.49 7.02
CA ALA A 222 12.61 10.71 7.82
C ALA A 222 12.93 11.98 7.00
N ALA A 223 13.77 11.88 5.98
CA ALA A 223 14.18 13.02 5.16
C ALA A 223 13.19 13.34 4.05
N THR A 224 12.68 12.30 3.39
CA THR A 224 11.87 12.45 2.16
C THR A 224 10.38 12.31 2.39
N GLY A 225 9.93 11.71 3.51
CA GLY A 225 8.53 11.37 3.74
C GLY A 225 8.05 10.14 2.94
N GLU A 226 8.91 9.53 2.11
CA GLU A 226 8.56 8.32 1.37
C GLU A 226 8.10 7.19 2.31
N VAL A 227 6.98 6.56 1.99
CA VAL A 227 6.48 5.40 2.74
C VAL A 227 7.28 4.17 2.36
N LEU A 228 8.07 3.66 3.29
CA LEU A 228 8.91 2.46 3.09
C LEU A 228 8.16 1.17 3.41
N ALA A 229 7.21 1.22 4.34
CA ALA A 229 6.31 0.12 4.65
C ALA A 229 4.95 0.63 5.15
N MET A 230 3.89 -0.05 4.74
CA MET A 230 2.51 0.23 5.14
C MET A 230 1.77 -1.09 5.33
N ALA A 231 1.54 -1.48 6.59
CA ALA A 231 0.92 -2.75 6.95
C ALA A 231 -0.32 -2.53 7.82
N SER A 232 -1.42 -3.21 7.50
CA SER A 232 -2.67 -3.21 8.26
C SER A 232 -3.04 -4.64 8.67
N ARG A 233 -3.73 -4.81 9.80
CA ARG A 233 -4.21 -6.11 10.29
C ARG A 233 -5.70 -6.00 10.72
N PRO A 234 -6.51 -7.05 10.46
CA PRO A 234 -6.10 -8.29 9.81
C PRO A 234 -5.59 -8.05 8.39
N ALA A 235 -4.69 -8.91 7.91
CA ALA A 235 -4.37 -9.01 6.49
C ALA A 235 -5.50 -9.76 5.76
N PHE A 236 -5.57 -9.61 4.44
CA PHE A 236 -6.48 -10.38 3.60
C PHE A 236 -5.70 -11.04 2.45
N ASP A 237 -6.27 -12.14 1.95
CA ASP A 237 -5.80 -12.77 0.74
C ASP A 237 -6.54 -12.16 -0.46
N ALA A 238 -5.81 -11.56 -1.40
CA ALA A 238 -6.40 -10.97 -2.59
C ALA A 238 -7.04 -12.01 -3.53
N ASP A 239 -6.69 -13.29 -3.38
CA ASP A 239 -7.28 -14.39 -4.13
C ASP A 239 -8.56 -14.95 -3.47
N ASP A 240 -8.83 -14.61 -2.18
CA ASP A 240 -10.06 -15.00 -1.45
C ASP A 240 -10.74 -13.79 -0.78
N LEU A 241 -11.21 -12.86 -1.59
CA LEU A 241 -11.93 -11.67 -1.10
C LEU A 241 -13.27 -12.02 -0.43
N ALA A 242 -13.87 -13.17 -0.75
CA ALA A 242 -15.15 -13.57 -0.17
C ALA A 242 -15.02 -13.83 1.34
N ALA A 243 -13.94 -14.44 1.78
CA ALA A 243 -13.63 -14.61 3.20
C ALA A 243 -13.46 -13.25 3.89
N ALA A 244 -12.70 -12.34 3.28
CA ALA A 244 -12.43 -11.01 3.81
C ALA A 244 -13.69 -10.12 3.95
N LEU A 245 -14.64 -10.23 3.01
CA LEU A 245 -15.91 -9.47 3.05
C LEU A 245 -16.84 -9.91 4.18
N ASN A 246 -16.74 -11.16 4.62
CA ASN A 246 -17.58 -11.71 5.68
C ASN A 246 -16.95 -11.63 7.07
N ASP A 247 -15.72 -11.14 7.18
CA ASP A 247 -15.00 -11.02 8.45
C ASP A 247 -15.40 -9.73 9.18
N THR A 248 -15.86 -9.87 10.44
CA THR A 248 -16.31 -8.76 11.30
C THR A 248 -15.18 -7.83 11.74
N ASP A 249 -13.91 -8.27 11.66
CA ASP A 249 -12.74 -7.45 11.96
C ASP A 249 -12.31 -6.57 10.76
N ALA A 250 -13.12 -6.60 9.67
CA ALA A 250 -12.97 -5.75 8.48
C ALA A 250 -11.54 -5.72 7.90
N PRO A 251 -11.01 -6.87 7.42
CA PRO A 251 -9.65 -6.99 6.94
C PRO A 251 -9.34 -6.15 5.69
N LEU A 252 -10.35 -5.72 4.94
CA LEU A 252 -10.14 -4.87 3.75
C LEU A 252 -9.80 -3.41 4.08
N LEU A 253 -9.96 -2.98 5.34
CA LEU A 253 -9.67 -1.61 5.75
C LEU A 253 -8.15 -1.38 5.90
N ASN A 254 -7.64 -0.39 5.19
CA ASN A 254 -6.29 0.10 5.43
C ASN A 254 -6.29 1.04 6.65
N ARG A 255 -5.95 0.51 7.81
CA ARG A 255 -5.99 1.21 9.08
C ARG A 255 -4.95 2.33 9.21
N THR A 256 -3.94 2.35 8.36
CA THR A 256 -2.95 3.45 8.34
C THR A 256 -3.56 4.75 7.85
N LEU A 257 -4.66 4.68 7.11
CA LEU A 257 -5.35 5.80 6.47
C LEU A 257 -6.57 6.30 7.27
N LEU A 258 -6.98 5.60 8.33
CA LEU A 258 -8.17 5.90 9.11
C LEU A 258 -7.86 6.76 10.33
N PRO A 259 -8.76 7.67 10.74
CA PRO A 259 -8.54 8.55 11.87
C PRO A 259 -8.90 7.89 13.21
N TYR A 260 -8.03 8.06 14.20
CA TYR A 260 -8.19 7.52 15.56
C TYR A 260 -7.85 8.55 16.63
N ALA A 261 -8.35 8.37 17.84
CA ALA A 261 -7.96 9.18 19.00
C ALA A 261 -6.46 9.03 19.26
N ALA A 262 -5.73 10.16 19.27
CA ALA A 262 -4.28 10.18 19.31
C ALA A 262 -3.70 9.87 20.70
N GLY A 263 -4.32 10.43 21.74
CA GLY A 263 -3.80 10.35 23.10
C GLY A 263 -2.40 10.96 23.24
N SER A 264 -1.59 10.35 24.10
CA SER A 264 -0.30 10.92 24.50
C SER A 264 0.77 11.00 23.40
N VAL A 265 0.57 10.41 22.21
CA VAL A 265 1.47 10.64 21.07
C VAL A 265 1.40 12.06 20.52
N PHE A 266 0.37 12.81 20.90
CA PHE A 266 0.21 14.23 20.56
C PHE A 266 1.03 15.18 21.44
N LYS A 267 1.38 14.80 22.67
CA LYS A 267 2.12 15.65 23.63
C LYS A 267 3.46 16.20 23.11
N PRO A 268 4.26 15.44 22.34
CA PRO A 268 5.50 15.95 21.76
C PRO A 268 5.31 17.16 20.83
N LEU A 269 4.18 17.26 20.13
CA LEU A 269 3.86 18.43 19.29
C LEU A 269 3.65 19.68 20.14
N ILE A 270 2.95 19.54 21.26
CA ILE A 270 2.75 20.64 22.23
C ILE A 270 4.09 21.07 22.83
N ALA A 271 4.95 20.11 23.17
CA ALA A 271 6.30 20.38 23.67
C ALA A 271 7.14 21.14 22.64
N ALA A 272 7.16 20.69 21.39
CA ALA A 272 7.89 21.34 20.30
C ALA A 272 7.39 22.77 20.04
N PHE A 273 6.07 22.96 19.98
CA PHE A 273 5.47 24.27 19.83
C PHE A 273 5.82 25.20 21.00
N ALA A 274 5.78 24.69 22.24
CA ALA A 274 6.18 25.46 23.41
C ALA A 274 7.66 25.89 23.37
N LEU A 275 8.55 25.02 22.91
CA LEU A 275 9.98 25.33 22.73
C LEU A 275 10.21 26.43 21.68
N GLU A 276 9.49 26.39 20.53
CA GLU A 276 9.53 27.46 19.52
C GLU A 276 9.04 28.81 20.05
N HIS A 277 8.14 28.78 21.05
CA HIS A 277 7.61 29.98 21.71
C HIS A 277 8.36 30.34 23.00
N GLY A 278 9.63 29.90 23.13
CA GLY A 278 10.55 30.32 24.18
C GLY A 278 10.33 29.67 25.55
N VAL A 279 9.48 28.65 25.66
CA VAL A 279 9.34 27.92 26.91
C VAL A 279 10.57 27.03 27.14
N SER A 280 11.26 27.22 28.26
CA SER A 280 12.43 26.41 28.59
C SER A 280 12.06 24.94 28.85
N PRO A 281 12.83 23.96 28.34
CA PRO A 281 12.60 22.54 28.65
C PRO A 281 12.80 22.23 30.16
N LYS A 282 13.46 23.14 30.91
CA LYS A 282 13.63 23.06 32.36
C LYS A 282 12.44 23.63 33.15
N THR A 283 11.45 24.20 32.46
CA THR A 283 10.23 24.70 33.12
C THR A 283 9.55 23.56 33.87
N THR A 284 9.22 23.81 35.15
CA THR A 284 8.63 22.80 36.05
C THR A 284 7.19 23.13 36.43
N PHE A 285 6.38 22.07 36.46
CA PHE A 285 5.06 22.10 37.07
C PHE A 285 4.92 20.95 38.07
N THR A 286 4.09 21.15 39.12
CA THR A 286 3.83 20.10 40.11
C THR A 286 2.58 19.33 39.76
N CYS A 287 2.73 18.03 39.58
CA CYS A 287 1.64 17.09 39.30
C CYS A 287 1.19 16.42 40.58
N THR A 288 -0.07 16.64 40.95
CA THR A 288 -0.75 15.99 42.10
C THR A 288 -1.57 14.76 41.68
N GLY A 289 -1.46 14.33 40.42
CA GLY A 289 -2.27 13.24 39.83
C GLY A 289 -3.60 13.72 39.24
N THR A 290 -4.05 14.91 39.64
CA THR A 290 -5.31 15.53 39.20
C THR A 290 -5.10 17.02 38.92
N ARG A 291 -5.83 17.54 37.91
CA ARG A 291 -5.88 18.96 37.58
C ARG A 291 -7.33 19.36 37.29
N THR A 292 -7.88 20.27 38.09
CA THR A 292 -9.23 20.82 37.86
C THR A 292 -9.16 21.98 36.86
N VAL A 293 -9.97 21.95 35.83
CA VAL A 293 -10.10 23.01 34.81
C VAL A 293 -11.56 23.22 34.49
N GLY A 294 -12.07 24.44 34.72
CA GLY A 294 -13.49 24.78 34.50
C GLY A 294 -14.47 23.93 35.31
N GLY A 295 -14.08 23.51 36.53
CA GLY A 295 -14.88 22.65 37.37
C GLY A 295 -14.84 21.15 37.06
N ILE A 296 -14.04 20.75 36.04
CA ILE A 296 -13.87 19.34 35.63
C ILE A 296 -12.49 18.84 36.03
N ASP A 297 -12.44 17.66 36.63
CA ASP A 297 -11.20 17.02 37.04
C ASP A 297 -10.59 16.17 35.92
N PHE A 298 -9.37 16.48 35.55
CA PHE A 298 -8.54 15.73 34.63
C PHE A 298 -7.46 14.97 35.40
N HIS A 299 -7.25 13.70 35.04
CA HIS A 299 -6.35 12.83 35.79
C HIS A 299 -5.18 12.35 34.93
N CYS A 300 -4.02 12.14 35.57
CA CYS A 300 -3.00 11.25 35.03
C CYS A 300 -3.47 9.79 35.10
N TYR A 301 -2.86 8.91 34.27
CA TYR A 301 -3.20 7.50 34.29
C TYR A 301 -3.09 6.92 35.71
N GLY A 302 -4.09 6.18 36.13
CA GLY A 302 -4.18 5.65 37.50
C GLY A 302 -4.19 6.71 38.60
N ARG A 303 -4.47 7.97 38.29
CA ARG A 303 -4.41 9.14 39.22
C ARG A 303 -3.05 9.31 39.92
N THR A 304 -1.98 8.85 39.26
CA THR A 304 -0.62 8.90 39.80
C THR A 304 -0.12 10.34 39.93
N ALA A 305 0.27 10.74 41.13
CA ALA A 305 0.95 12.00 41.39
C ALA A 305 2.44 11.86 41.02
N HIS A 306 2.91 12.64 40.03
CA HIS A 306 4.32 12.58 39.57
C HIS A 306 5.22 13.59 40.32
N GLY A 307 4.67 14.47 41.16
CA GLY A 307 5.44 15.51 41.81
C GLY A 307 5.93 16.59 40.86
N LYS A 308 7.05 17.22 41.19
CA LYS A 308 7.67 18.25 40.36
C LYS A 308 8.24 17.62 39.07
N GLN A 309 7.77 18.07 37.90
CA GLN A 309 8.14 17.52 36.58
C GLN A 309 8.77 18.62 35.73
N THR A 310 9.89 18.33 35.06
CA THR A 310 10.38 19.04 33.89
C THR A 310 9.66 18.53 32.62
N MET A 311 9.94 19.11 31.46
CA MET A 311 9.41 18.62 30.18
C MET A 311 9.86 17.18 29.88
N ALA A 312 11.11 16.84 30.21
CA ALA A 312 11.64 15.49 30.05
C ALA A 312 10.89 14.47 30.93
N ASP A 313 10.75 14.78 32.22
CA ASP A 313 10.01 13.93 33.17
C ASP A 313 8.56 13.74 32.73
N ALA A 314 7.92 14.82 32.26
CA ALA A 314 6.53 14.81 31.84
C ALA A 314 6.28 13.99 30.57
N LEU A 315 7.22 14.00 29.61
CA LEU A 315 7.18 13.13 28.43
C LEU A 315 7.41 11.67 28.82
N ALA A 316 8.41 11.38 29.65
CA ALA A 316 8.73 10.03 30.13
C ALA A 316 7.58 9.43 30.95
N ASN A 317 7.00 10.20 31.88
CA ASN A 317 5.87 9.78 32.71
C ASN A 317 4.50 9.95 32.04
N SER A 318 4.45 10.50 30.84
CA SER A 318 3.20 10.83 30.13
C SER A 318 2.24 11.69 30.95
N CYS A 319 2.76 12.69 31.70
CA CYS A 319 2.03 13.47 32.70
C CYS A 319 0.98 14.40 32.06
N ASN A 320 -0.32 14.11 32.24
CA ASN A 320 -1.40 14.96 31.72
C ASN A 320 -1.43 16.33 32.40
N CYS A 321 -1.25 16.37 33.74
CA CYS A 321 -1.27 17.62 34.51
C CYS A 321 -0.21 18.62 34.01
N TYR A 322 1.01 18.16 33.72
CA TYR A 322 2.07 18.99 33.15
C TYR A 322 1.64 19.63 31.85
N PHE A 323 1.14 18.83 30.90
CA PHE A 323 0.76 19.31 29.56
C PHE A 323 -0.46 20.22 29.61
N ILE A 324 -1.41 20.01 30.54
CA ILE A 324 -2.52 20.94 30.76
C ILE A 324 -1.98 22.32 31.24
N ASP A 325 -1.06 22.35 32.20
CA ASP A 325 -0.46 23.59 32.69
C ASP A 325 0.46 24.26 31.64
N LEU A 326 1.19 23.46 30.86
CA LEU A 326 2.00 23.97 29.74
C LEU A 326 1.11 24.64 28.68
N PHE A 327 0.05 23.97 28.24
CA PHE A 327 -0.84 24.47 27.19
C PHE A 327 -1.60 25.76 27.59
N LYS A 328 -1.81 26.01 28.90
CA LYS A 328 -2.36 27.29 29.38
C LYS A 328 -1.47 28.50 29.05
N ARG A 329 -0.17 28.29 28.79
CA ARG A 329 0.80 29.35 28.45
C ARG A 329 0.93 29.60 26.96
N LEU A 330 0.27 28.80 26.14
CA LEU A 330 0.35 28.83 24.69
C LEU A 330 -0.92 29.45 24.12
N ASP A 331 -0.78 30.18 23.01
CA ASP A 331 -1.93 30.65 22.26
C ASP A 331 -2.58 29.50 21.49
N PRO A 332 -3.88 29.22 21.69
CA PRO A 332 -4.53 28.11 21.01
C PRO A 332 -4.71 28.34 19.51
N ALA A 333 -4.83 29.59 19.03
CA ALA A 333 -4.98 29.89 17.61
C ALA A 333 -3.66 29.66 16.86
N ASP A 334 -2.54 30.12 17.42
CA ASP A 334 -1.21 29.88 16.89
C ASP A 334 -0.87 28.38 16.88
N PHE A 335 -1.29 27.65 17.95
CA PHE A 335 -1.12 26.19 17.97
C PHE A 335 -1.96 25.47 16.91
N LEU A 336 -3.19 25.91 16.66
CA LEU A 336 -4.01 25.37 15.57
C LEU A 336 -3.40 25.66 14.19
N ALA A 337 -2.83 26.83 13.99
CA ALA A 337 -2.10 27.18 12.76
C ALA A 337 -0.87 26.28 12.57
N PHE A 338 -0.13 25.99 13.64
CA PHE A 338 0.97 25.01 13.62
C PHE A 338 0.46 23.60 13.26
N CYS A 339 -0.64 23.14 13.86
CA CYS A 339 -1.25 21.86 13.52
C CYS A 339 -1.69 21.79 12.04
N ALA A 340 -2.27 22.86 11.51
CA ALA A 340 -2.64 22.95 10.10
C ALA A 340 -1.38 22.91 9.18
N ALA A 341 -0.30 23.59 9.57
CA ALA A 341 0.97 23.52 8.86
C ALA A 341 1.57 22.09 8.85
N LEU A 342 1.25 21.27 9.85
CA LEU A 342 1.57 19.83 9.89
C LEU A 342 0.65 18.98 8.99
N GLY A 343 -0.39 19.56 8.37
CA GLY A 343 -1.39 18.85 7.56
C GLY A 343 -2.49 18.16 8.37
N LEU A 344 -2.64 18.52 9.66
CA LEU A 344 -3.70 17.95 10.47
C LEU A 344 -5.05 18.62 10.17
N GLY A 345 -6.12 17.83 10.13
CA GLY A 345 -7.45 18.28 9.77
C GLY A 345 -7.75 18.26 8.26
N GLU A 346 -6.78 17.86 7.43
CA GLU A 346 -6.89 17.73 5.98
C GLU A 346 -6.61 16.30 5.52
N THR A 347 -7.17 15.91 4.38
CA THR A 347 -6.84 14.63 3.74
C THR A 347 -5.38 14.62 3.30
N THR A 348 -4.75 13.46 3.36
CA THR A 348 -3.36 13.30 2.97
C THR A 348 -3.30 12.49 1.67
N ASP A 349 -2.95 13.12 0.55
CA ASP A 349 -2.70 12.44 -0.72
C ASP A 349 -1.27 11.86 -0.72
N LEU A 350 -1.16 10.54 -0.87
CA LEU A 350 0.12 9.82 -0.93
C LEU A 350 0.53 9.49 -2.38
N GLY A 351 -0.25 9.88 -3.36
CA GLY A 351 -0.07 9.49 -4.77
C GLY A 351 -0.61 8.09 -5.07
N GLY A 352 -0.68 7.75 -6.35
CA GLY A 352 -1.19 6.45 -6.79
C GLY A 352 -2.63 6.17 -6.37
N GLY A 353 -3.47 7.19 -6.15
CA GLY A 353 -4.85 7.06 -5.69
C GLY A 353 -5.00 6.69 -4.21
N ILE A 354 -3.93 6.70 -3.44
CA ILE A 354 -3.95 6.42 -2.00
C ILE A 354 -4.15 7.72 -1.22
N VAL A 355 -5.29 7.85 -0.54
CA VAL A 355 -5.65 9.05 0.21
C VAL A 355 -5.99 8.70 1.65
N GLY A 356 -5.27 9.32 2.59
CA GLY A 356 -5.55 9.23 4.03
C GLY A 356 -6.68 10.16 4.45
N GLY A 357 -7.44 9.76 5.45
CA GLY A 357 -8.52 10.56 6.04
C GLY A 357 -8.01 11.88 6.65
N ALA A 358 -8.88 12.88 6.69
CA ALA A 358 -8.54 14.21 7.20
C ALA A 358 -8.21 14.24 8.71
N GLY A 359 -8.64 13.23 9.47
CA GLY A 359 -8.62 13.36 10.92
C GLY A 359 -9.63 14.41 11.41
N VAL A 360 -9.47 14.87 12.66
CA VAL A 360 -10.29 15.95 13.22
C VAL A 360 -9.41 16.82 14.08
N LEU A 361 -9.41 18.13 13.84
CA LEU A 361 -8.89 19.14 14.75
C LEU A 361 -10.04 19.88 15.41
N PRO A 362 -9.95 20.21 16.72
CA PRO A 362 -10.91 21.13 17.35
C PRO A 362 -10.79 22.52 16.69
N SER A 363 -11.92 23.22 16.56
CA SER A 363 -11.95 24.60 16.08
C SER A 363 -11.52 25.59 17.16
N ALA A 364 -11.22 26.84 16.77
CA ALA A 364 -10.96 27.91 17.74
C ALA A 364 -12.14 28.13 18.70
N VAL A 365 -13.38 27.96 18.20
CA VAL A 365 -14.60 28.03 19.05
C VAL A 365 -14.62 26.88 20.05
N ASP A 366 -14.29 25.67 19.67
CA ASP A 366 -14.18 24.55 20.62
C ASP A 366 -13.16 24.87 21.72
N LEU A 367 -12.01 25.43 21.35
CA LEU A 367 -10.94 25.78 22.27
C LEU A 367 -11.22 27.03 23.12
N SER A 368 -12.34 27.74 22.94
CA SER A 368 -12.81 28.75 23.86
C SER A 368 -13.24 28.13 25.23
N VAL A 369 -13.61 26.85 25.21
CA VAL A 369 -14.00 26.09 26.41
C VAL A 369 -12.74 25.56 27.13
N PRO A 370 -12.50 25.92 28.41
CA PRO A 370 -11.30 25.51 29.15
C PRO A 370 -11.09 24.00 29.21
N ALA A 371 -12.16 23.21 29.34
CA ALA A 371 -12.11 21.75 29.36
C ALA A 371 -11.68 21.16 28.02
N ALA A 372 -12.07 21.75 26.88
CA ALA A 372 -11.62 21.32 25.55
C ALA A 372 -10.13 21.57 25.35
N ARG A 373 -9.61 22.72 25.85
CA ARG A 373 -8.14 22.97 25.85
C ARG A 373 -7.40 21.94 26.70
N ALA A 374 -7.95 21.60 27.89
CA ALA A 374 -7.34 20.59 28.73
C ALA A 374 -7.30 19.21 28.05
N ASN A 375 -8.35 18.80 27.35
CA ASN A 375 -8.39 17.57 26.58
C ASN A 375 -7.35 17.58 25.45
N LEU A 376 -7.28 18.65 24.65
CA LEU A 376 -6.31 18.78 23.57
C LEU A 376 -4.87 18.68 24.09
N ALA A 377 -4.58 19.24 25.26
CA ALA A 377 -3.26 19.25 25.87
C ALA A 377 -2.65 17.85 26.09
N PHE A 378 -3.45 16.79 26.10
CA PHE A 378 -2.95 15.42 26.19
C PHE A 378 -3.52 14.49 25.09
N GLY A 379 -3.99 15.09 23.98
CA GLY A 379 -4.38 14.36 22.77
C GLY A 379 -5.74 13.70 22.83
N GLN A 380 -6.66 14.25 23.59
CA GLN A 380 -8.03 13.75 23.77
C GLN A 380 -9.09 14.77 23.27
N GLY A 381 -10.35 14.46 23.46
CA GLY A 381 -11.48 15.28 23.03
C GLY A 381 -11.81 15.04 21.56
N LYS A 382 -11.96 16.13 20.78
CA LYS A 382 -12.32 16.03 19.35
C LYS A 382 -11.14 15.63 18.44
N LEU A 383 -9.91 15.55 18.97
CA LEU A 383 -8.72 15.26 18.17
C LEU A 383 -8.71 13.83 17.65
N LEU A 384 -8.68 13.66 16.33
CA LEU A 384 -8.44 12.39 15.66
C LEU A 384 -7.29 12.54 14.64
N LEU A 385 -6.36 11.60 14.61
CA LEU A 385 -5.25 11.54 13.66
C LEU A 385 -5.25 10.21 12.93
N THR A 386 -4.84 10.21 11.66
CA THR A 386 -4.46 8.98 10.98
C THR A 386 -3.02 8.59 11.36
N PRO A 387 -2.63 7.31 11.29
CA PRO A 387 -1.23 6.91 11.44
C PRO A 387 -0.28 7.60 10.46
N VAL A 388 -0.73 7.89 9.24
CA VAL A 388 0.04 8.68 8.26
C VAL A 388 0.27 10.11 8.77
N GLN A 389 -0.76 10.79 9.28
CA GLN A 389 -0.60 12.12 9.88
C GLN A 389 0.32 12.10 11.10
N ALA A 390 0.24 11.05 11.92
CA ALA A 390 1.16 10.87 13.04
C ALA A 390 2.62 10.72 12.55
N ALA A 391 2.86 9.99 11.45
CA ALA A 391 4.21 9.88 10.85
C ALA A 391 4.72 11.24 10.37
N CYS A 392 3.90 12.05 9.69
CA CYS A 392 4.27 13.43 9.28
C CYS A 392 4.65 14.29 10.50
N CYS A 393 3.88 14.20 11.59
CA CYS A 393 4.20 14.90 12.84
C CYS A 393 5.56 14.49 13.40
N TYR A 394 5.84 13.19 13.43
CA TYR A 394 7.11 12.68 13.97
C TYR A 394 8.28 12.88 13.02
N GLN A 395 8.05 12.98 11.70
CA GLN A 395 9.05 13.46 10.74
C GLN A 395 9.50 14.89 11.11
N VAL A 396 8.56 15.80 11.37
CA VAL A 396 8.89 17.18 11.78
C VAL A 396 9.60 17.22 13.13
N LEU A 397 9.21 16.38 14.09
CA LEU A 397 9.91 16.27 15.37
C LEU A 397 11.35 15.73 15.21
N ALA A 398 11.57 14.86 14.24
CA ALA A 398 12.86 14.23 13.94
C ALA A 398 13.80 15.17 13.17
N THR A 399 13.29 15.91 12.17
CA THR A 399 14.07 16.65 11.18
C THR A 399 13.85 18.16 11.20
N GLY A 400 12.75 18.61 11.78
CA GLY A 400 12.27 20.01 11.74
C GLY A 400 11.55 20.36 10.45
N THR A 401 11.46 19.43 9.50
CA THR A 401 10.96 19.69 8.15
C THR A 401 9.79 18.76 7.85
N ARG A 402 8.72 19.31 7.28
CA ARG A 402 7.63 18.55 6.69
C ARG A 402 7.93 18.30 5.22
N THR A 403 7.80 17.06 4.80
CA THR A 403 7.69 16.64 3.40
C THR A 403 6.41 15.83 3.27
N ASP A 404 5.64 16.04 2.23
CA ASP A 404 4.39 15.29 2.06
C ASP A 404 4.71 13.80 1.85
N PRO A 405 3.98 12.90 2.52
CA PRO A 405 4.24 11.47 2.41
C PRO A 405 3.86 10.97 1.02
N ALA A 406 4.62 10.03 0.48
CA ALA A 406 4.39 9.47 -0.84
C ALA A 406 4.51 7.94 -0.83
N VAL A 407 3.67 7.26 -1.62
CA VAL A 407 3.76 5.83 -1.90
C VAL A 407 4.13 5.54 -3.35
N LEU A 408 3.96 6.49 -4.27
CA LEU A 408 4.28 6.36 -5.68
C LEU A 408 5.50 7.22 -6.02
N ARG A 409 6.56 6.60 -6.55
CA ARG A 409 7.76 7.30 -7.07
C ARG A 409 7.59 7.72 -8.53
N GLY A 410 6.91 6.90 -9.34
CA GLY A 410 6.72 7.15 -10.75
C GLY A 410 6.42 5.88 -11.54
N SER A 411 6.76 5.90 -12.83
CA SER A 411 6.61 4.76 -13.74
C SER A 411 7.96 4.31 -14.31
N THR A 412 7.94 3.18 -15.00
CA THR A 412 9.09 2.64 -15.74
C THR A 412 8.60 1.90 -16.98
N ASP A 413 9.34 2.02 -18.08
CA ASP A 413 9.07 1.26 -19.32
C ASP A 413 9.93 0.00 -19.41
N ASP A 414 11.12 0.02 -18.77
CA ASP A 414 12.14 -1.03 -18.88
C ASP A 414 12.35 -1.83 -17.58
N GLY A 415 11.61 -1.50 -16.50
CA GLY A 415 11.76 -2.10 -15.17
C GLY A 415 13.07 -1.76 -14.47
N ARG A 416 13.77 -0.70 -14.90
CA ARG A 416 15.09 -0.30 -14.37
C ARG A 416 15.27 1.20 -14.25
N THR A 417 14.64 1.97 -15.13
CA THR A 417 14.78 3.42 -15.20
C THR A 417 13.52 4.07 -14.67
N LEU A 418 13.67 4.90 -13.64
CA LEU A 418 12.55 5.64 -13.04
C LEU A 418 12.19 6.87 -13.89
N GLN A 419 10.93 6.98 -14.23
CA GLN A 419 10.30 8.17 -14.78
C GLN A 419 9.44 8.79 -13.68
N SER A 420 9.96 9.86 -13.03
CA SER A 420 9.28 10.51 -11.90
C SER A 420 9.02 11.97 -12.17
N GLY A 421 8.00 12.53 -11.50
CA GLY A 421 7.82 13.97 -11.35
C GLY A 421 8.81 14.56 -10.34
N ALA A 422 8.88 15.88 -10.26
CA ALA A 422 9.66 16.55 -9.23
C ALA A 422 9.04 16.28 -7.85
N PRO A 423 9.86 15.94 -6.82
CA PRO A 423 9.36 15.79 -5.47
C PRO A 423 8.81 17.12 -4.93
N ALA A 424 7.86 17.05 -3.99
CA ALA A 424 7.36 18.21 -3.28
C ALA A 424 8.49 18.91 -2.51
N ALA A 425 8.47 20.25 -2.50
CA ALA A 425 9.48 21.01 -1.77
C ALA A 425 9.25 20.85 -0.24
N PRO A 426 10.31 20.55 0.52
CA PRO A 426 10.21 20.42 1.97
C PRO A 426 9.93 21.78 2.63
N GLN A 427 9.10 21.79 3.68
CA GLN A 427 8.78 22.97 4.47
C GLN A 427 9.39 22.89 5.87
N ARG A 428 10.23 23.86 6.22
CA ARG A 428 10.79 23.96 7.56
C ARG A 428 9.76 24.49 8.55
N LEU A 429 9.49 23.76 9.64
CA LEU A 429 8.51 24.12 10.67
C LEU A 429 9.12 24.27 12.06
N LEU A 430 10.27 23.67 12.34
CA LEU A 430 10.96 23.78 13.65
C LEU A 430 12.39 24.21 13.47
N SER A 431 12.91 24.98 14.41
CA SER A 431 14.32 25.37 14.50
C SER A 431 15.20 24.19 14.85
N ASP A 432 16.49 24.25 14.46
CA ASP A 432 17.47 23.20 14.78
C ASP A 432 17.61 22.96 16.29
N ASN A 433 17.46 24.02 17.10
CA ASN A 433 17.55 23.92 18.55
C ASN A 433 16.37 23.12 19.12
N THR A 434 15.16 23.38 18.63
CA THR A 434 13.97 22.62 19.00
C THR A 434 14.09 21.16 18.58
N VAL A 435 14.52 20.89 17.35
CA VAL A 435 14.74 19.53 16.84
C VAL A 435 15.70 18.75 17.75
N ARG A 436 16.90 19.29 17.99
CA ARG A 436 17.89 18.62 18.87
C ARG A 436 17.37 18.43 20.29
N THR A 437 16.55 19.36 20.78
CA THR A 437 15.93 19.22 22.10
C THR A 437 14.86 18.12 22.09
N MET A 438 13.99 18.09 21.09
CA MET A 438 12.96 17.05 20.97
C MET A 438 13.55 15.66 20.75
N GLN A 439 14.60 15.50 19.96
CA GLN A 439 15.33 14.23 19.79
C GLN A 439 15.80 13.69 21.14
N ARG A 440 16.44 14.53 21.98
CA ARG A 440 16.89 14.14 23.33
C ARG A 440 15.73 13.79 24.26
N LEU A 441 14.66 14.60 24.26
CA LEU A 441 13.49 14.38 25.10
C LEU A 441 12.75 13.07 24.74
N LEU A 442 12.58 12.79 23.45
CA LEU A 442 11.93 11.58 22.95
C LEU A 442 12.81 10.34 23.12
N TYR A 443 14.14 10.49 22.97
CA TYR A 443 15.07 9.42 23.33
C TYR A 443 14.94 9.05 24.80
N ALA A 444 14.97 10.03 25.71
CA ALA A 444 14.80 9.79 27.14
C ALA A 444 13.44 9.11 27.46
N ALA A 445 12.37 9.53 26.81
CA ALA A 445 11.04 8.94 27.01
C ALA A 445 10.98 7.46 26.52
N ALA A 446 11.57 7.14 25.36
CA ALA A 446 11.57 5.80 24.80
C ALA A 446 12.53 4.84 25.53
N ASN A 447 13.54 5.36 26.22
CA ASN A 447 14.57 4.56 26.93
C ASN A 447 14.45 4.60 28.46
N ALA A 448 13.34 5.16 29.00
CA ALA A 448 13.05 5.10 30.43
C ALA A 448 12.98 3.62 30.90
N ASP A 449 13.32 3.37 32.19
CA ASP A 449 13.45 2.00 32.72
C ASP A 449 12.21 1.12 32.52
N ARG A 450 11.04 1.71 32.43
CA ARG A 450 9.76 1.01 32.23
C ARG A 450 9.35 0.88 30.76
N SER A 451 10.18 1.34 29.82
CA SER A 451 9.84 1.34 28.41
C SER A 451 10.16 0.01 27.73
N ASN A 452 9.17 -0.61 27.10
CA ASN A 452 9.35 -1.80 26.28
C ASN A 452 9.92 -1.47 24.88
N ALA A 453 10.10 -0.18 24.53
CA ALA A 453 10.77 0.26 23.32
C ALA A 453 12.30 0.29 23.47
N LYS A 454 12.82 0.23 24.70
CA LYS A 454 14.27 0.27 24.95
C LYS A 454 14.98 -0.84 24.20
N SER A 455 15.95 -0.48 23.36
CA SER A 455 16.80 -1.39 22.61
C SER A 455 18.26 -1.22 23.04
N ALA A 456 19.01 -2.33 23.07
CA ALA A 456 20.45 -2.30 23.24
C ALA A 456 21.19 -2.14 21.91
N ALA A 457 20.52 -2.42 20.79
CA ALA A 457 21.10 -2.44 19.46
C ALA A 457 21.05 -1.06 18.77
N LEU A 458 20.06 -0.21 19.12
CA LEU A 458 19.88 1.08 18.45
C LEU A 458 19.25 2.12 19.39
N ALA A 459 19.52 3.40 19.08
CA ALA A 459 18.92 4.53 19.77
C ALA A 459 17.53 4.85 19.16
N LEU A 460 16.45 4.46 19.84
CA LEU A 460 15.07 4.76 19.46
C LEU A 460 14.58 5.97 20.23
N ALA A 461 13.96 6.93 19.55
CA ALA A 461 13.27 8.07 20.14
C ALA A 461 11.77 7.97 19.84
N GLY A 462 10.90 8.25 20.80
CA GLY A 462 9.47 8.16 20.55
C GLY A 462 8.59 8.32 21.79
N LYS A 463 7.30 8.18 21.58
CA LYS A 463 6.27 8.32 22.61
C LYS A 463 5.19 7.26 22.47
N THR A 464 4.82 6.65 23.57
CA THR A 464 3.65 5.78 23.67
C THR A 464 2.38 6.61 23.86
N GLY A 465 1.26 6.10 23.34
CA GLY A 465 -0.07 6.64 23.54
C GLY A 465 -1.05 5.58 24.03
N THR A 466 -2.00 5.99 24.84
CA THR A 466 -3.18 5.21 25.19
C THR A 466 -4.34 6.20 25.20
N ALA A 467 -5.29 6.04 24.32
CA ALA A 467 -6.43 6.93 24.16
C ALA A 467 -7.72 6.15 24.36
N GLU A 468 -8.64 6.71 25.14
CA GLU A 468 -9.98 6.18 25.25
C GLU A 468 -10.72 6.35 23.92
N SER A 469 -11.33 5.28 23.43
CA SER A 469 -12.05 5.30 22.13
C SER A 469 -13.53 5.68 22.29
N GLY A 470 -14.05 5.68 23.52
CA GLY A 470 -15.48 5.79 23.78
C GLY A 470 -16.28 4.51 23.43
N VAL A 471 -15.61 3.48 22.91
CA VAL A 471 -16.22 2.20 22.54
C VAL A 471 -16.14 1.23 23.71
N VAL A 472 -17.23 0.48 23.94
CA VAL A 472 -17.28 -0.64 24.90
C VAL A 472 -17.49 -1.94 24.13
N LYS A 473 -16.59 -2.90 24.30
CA LYS A 473 -16.65 -4.22 23.66
C LYS A 473 -16.64 -5.30 24.75
N GLY A 474 -17.66 -6.14 24.80
CA GLY A 474 -17.78 -7.17 25.83
C GLY A 474 -17.76 -6.64 27.28
N GLY A 475 -18.33 -5.45 27.53
CA GLY A 475 -18.34 -4.81 28.84
C GLY A 475 -17.03 -4.13 29.26
N ARG A 476 -15.99 -4.13 28.41
CA ARG A 476 -14.68 -3.50 28.63
C ARG A 476 -14.54 -2.26 27.73
N ALA A 477 -14.08 -1.14 28.31
CA ALA A 477 -13.69 0.02 27.52
C ALA A 477 -12.51 -0.33 26.60
N VAL A 478 -12.62 0.05 25.34
CA VAL A 478 -11.60 -0.17 24.31
C VAL A 478 -10.67 1.04 24.24
N ASN A 479 -9.37 0.81 24.30
CA ASN A 479 -8.36 1.85 24.11
C ASN A 479 -7.70 1.73 22.75
N ARG A 480 -7.46 2.88 22.12
CA ARG A 480 -6.53 2.98 20.99
C ARG A 480 -5.14 3.14 21.55
N THR A 481 -4.26 2.19 21.27
CA THR A 481 -2.89 2.23 21.78
C THR A 481 -1.90 2.50 20.66
N TRP A 482 -0.87 3.31 20.96
CA TRP A 482 0.06 3.84 19.97
C TRP A 482 1.49 3.76 20.44
N PHE A 483 2.39 3.67 19.47
CA PHE A 483 3.73 4.18 19.56
C PHE A 483 4.04 4.96 18.28
N ALA A 484 4.59 6.15 18.41
CA ALA A 484 5.14 6.91 17.30
C ALA A 484 6.55 7.40 17.68
N GLY A 485 7.49 7.29 16.74
CA GLY A 485 8.89 7.61 17.01
C GLY A 485 9.75 7.59 15.75
N PHE A 486 11.05 7.68 15.94
CA PHE A 486 12.05 7.67 14.89
C PHE A 486 13.37 7.05 15.37
N PHE A 487 14.18 6.61 14.45
CA PHE A 487 15.49 6.04 14.71
C PHE A 487 16.47 6.22 13.52
N PRO A 488 17.80 6.27 13.75
CA PRO A 488 18.45 6.53 15.05
C PRO A 488 17.99 7.86 15.68
N ALA A 489 18.09 8.01 16.99
CA ALA A 489 17.53 9.15 17.72
C ALA A 489 18.23 10.50 17.41
N ASP A 490 19.54 10.47 17.15
CA ASP A 490 20.43 11.61 16.92
C ASP A 490 20.63 11.95 15.44
N ALA A 491 20.40 10.96 14.55
CA ALA A 491 20.47 11.10 13.10
C ALA A 491 19.30 10.34 12.45
N PRO A 492 18.07 10.83 12.59
CA PRO A 492 16.87 10.09 12.17
C PRO A 492 16.87 9.75 10.68
N GLN A 493 16.75 8.47 10.39
CA GLN A 493 16.59 7.93 9.04
C GLN A 493 15.18 7.40 8.80
N TYR A 494 14.55 6.86 9.85
CA TYR A 494 13.23 6.24 9.78
C TYR A 494 12.30 6.84 10.81
N VAL A 495 11.05 7.08 10.39
CA VAL A 495 9.92 7.33 11.30
C VAL A 495 9.08 6.07 11.35
N VAL A 496 8.64 5.67 12.52
CA VAL A 496 7.84 4.47 12.74
C VAL A 496 6.62 4.78 13.59
N VAL A 497 5.46 4.32 13.12
CA VAL A 497 4.17 4.44 13.84
C VAL A 497 3.52 3.07 13.90
N VAL A 498 3.13 2.66 15.11
CA VAL A 498 2.32 1.45 15.34
C VAL A 498 1.08 1.83 16.12
N MET A 499 -0.07 1.35 15.68
CA MET A 499 -1.36 1.57 16.33
C MET A 499 -2.12 0.25 16.47
N ASN A 500 -2.76 0.05 17.61
CA ASN A 500 -3.65 -1.09 17.89
C ASN A 500 -5.04 -0.56 18.26
N GLU A 501 -6.06 -1.07 17.59
CA GLU A 501 -7.45 -0.64 17.79
C GLU A 501 -8.07 -1.11 19.10
N ASP A 502 -7.62 -2.23 19.64
CA ASP A 502 -8.15 -2.84 20.88
C ASP A 502 -7.00 -3.22 21.82
N GLY A 503 -6.34 -2.20 22.36
CA GLY A 503 -5.15 -2.39 23.17
C GLY A 503 -5.38 -2.17 24.67
N VAL A 504 -4.32 -2.45 25.44
CA VAL A 504 -4.22 -2.20 26.88
C VAL A 504 -3.40 -0.94 27.13
N SER A 505 -2.21 -0.86 26.57
CA SER A 505 -1.36 0.33 26.63
C SER A 505 -0.34 0.33 25.48
N GLY A 506 0.04 1.52 24.99
CA GLY A 506 1.04 1.65 23.94
C GLY A 506 2.40 1.04 24.30
N ASN A 507 2.78 1.08 25.58
CA ASN A 507 4.01 0.48 26.06
C ASN A 507 4.00 -1.07 25.98
N ARG A 508 2.84 -1.67 26.26
CA ARG A 508 2.68 -3.13 26.23
C ARG A 508 2.50 -3.66 24.82
N ASP A 509 1.65 -2.96 24.03
CA ASP A 509 1.15 -3.51 22.77
C ASP A 509 2.00 -3.06 21.57
N CYS A 510 2.34 -1.76 21.49
CA CYS A 510 2.97 -1.15 20.30
C CYS A 510 4.49 -1.02 20.43
N ALA A 511 5.01 -0.73 21.62
CA ALA A 511 6.45 -0.52 21.80
C ALA A 511 7.31 -1.74 21.44
N PRO A 512 6.94 -3.00 21.78
CA PRO A 512 7.69 -4.17 21.35
C PRO A 512 7.71 -4.34 19.83
N VAL A 513 6.61 -4.02 19.14
CA VAL A 513 6.50 -4.11 17.68
C VAL A 513 7.44 -3.10 17.01
N VAL A 514 7.43 -1.84 17.48
CA VAL A 514 8.35 -0.82 16.99
C VAL A 514 9.81 -1.23 17.19
N LYS A 515 10.13 -1.76 18.38
CA LYS A 515 11.49 -2.28 18.66
C LYS A 515 11.87 -3.37 17.66
N ALA A 516 10.99 -4.35 17.41
CA ALA A 516 11.25 -5.44 16.48
C ALA A 516 11.45 -4.94 15.03
N ILE A 517 10.63 -3.98 14.57
CA ILE A 517 10.79 -3.35 13.27
C ILE A 517 12.16 -2.65 13.17
N ALA A 518 12.47 -1.81 14.14
CA ALA A 518 13.70 -1.02 14.13
C ALA A 518 14.96 -1.89 14.18
N GLU A 519 14.98 -2.91 15.05
CA GLU A 519 16.08 -3.88 15.14
C GLU A 519 16.19 -4.73 13.86
N GLY A 520 15.06 -5.13 13.27
CA GLY A 520 15.04 -5.86 12.00
C GLY A 520 15.65 -5.04 10.86
N ILE A 521 15.28 -3.77 10.73
CA ILE A 521 15.84 -2.85 9.71
C ILE A 521 17.33 -2.64 9.94
N ALA A 522 17.76 -2.37 11.18
CA ALA A 522 19.16 -2.16 11.51
C ALA A 522 20.05 -3.39 11.23
N ASN A 523 19.50 -4.60 11.31
CA ASN A 523 20.23 -5.85 11.05
C ASN A 523 20.24 -6.26 9.56
N SER A 524 19.41 -5.64 8.73
CA SER A 524 19.30 -5.95 7.29
C SER A 524 20.11 -5.00 6.40
N GLY A 525 20.59 -3.89 6.92
CA GLY A 525 21.48 -2.92 6.25
C GLY A 525 22.91 -3.09 6.70
#